data_ec26687e137662aae4a06399d34c59f5
#
_entry.id   ec26687e137662aae4a06399d34c59f5
#
_cell.length_a   1.000
_cell.length_b   1.000
_cell.length_c   1.000
_cell.angle_alpha   90.00
_cell.angle_beta   90.00
_cell.angle_gamma   90.00
#
_symmetry.space_group_name_H-M   'P 1'
#
loop_
_entity.id
_entity.type
_entity.pdbx_description
1 polymer ?
#
loop_
_entity_poly.entity_id
_entity_poly.type
_entity_poly.pdbx_seq_one_letter_code
_entity_poly.pdbx_strand_id
1 'polypeptide(L)'
;MSFVKGLRCRECGREYPAKLQAGCEDCFAPLEVDYHYDAIAKVLTRESFVNRPNSIWRYRELLPTESDPVVGMGTGGTPLVRADRLGRKLGLDNLYLKNDSVSFPTLSFKDRVTSM
;
A
#
# COMPACT_ATOMS: atom_id res chain seq x y z
N MET A 1 15.69 6.76 0.59
CA MET A 1 15.30 7.87 1.48
C MET A 1 13.84 7.68 1.81
N SER A 2 13.49 7.52 3.08
CA SER A 2 12.12 7.29 3.55
C SER A 2 11.39 8.61 3.75
N PHE A 3 10.10 8.64 3.45
CA PHE A 3 9.21 9.77 3.72
C PHE A 3 8.34 9.54 4.96
N VAL A 4 8.64 8.50 5.74
CA VAL A 4 7.94 8.20 6.99
C VAL A 4 8.24 9.29 8.00
N LYS A 5 7.19 9.90 8.56
CA LYS A 5 7.26 10.87 9.66
C LYS A 5 7.25 10.15 11.02
N GLY A 6 6.43 9.12 11.15
CA GLY A 6 6.23 8.38 12.38
C GLY A 6 5.00 7.49 12.29
N LEU A 7 4.46 7.11 13.45
CA LEU A 7 3.19 6.41 13.55
C LEU A 7 2.18 7.32 14.26
N ARG A 8 0.89 7.18 13.93
CA ARG A 8 -0.19 7.92 14.57
C ARG A 8 -1.35 6.99 14.90
N CYS A 9 -1.88 7.13 16.11
CA CYS A 9 -3.07 6.40 16.49
C CYS A 9 -4.28 6.89 15.71
N ARG A 10 -5.01 5.96 15.14
CA ARG A 10 -6.21 6.25 14.35
C ARG A 10 -7.36 6.82 15.19
N GLU A 11 -7.47 6.43 16.46
CA GLU A 11 -8.56 6.83 17.35
C GLU A 11 -8.25 8.11 18.14
N CYS A 12 -7.14 8.12 18.89
CA CYS A 12 -6.84 9.25 19.77
C CYS A 12 -5.86 10.27 19.17
N GLY A 13 -5.27 9.98 18.01
CA GLY A 13 -4.34 10.88 17.33
C GLY A 13 -2.94 10.94 17.93
N ARG A 14 -2.62 10.15 18.98
CA ARG A 14 -1.29 10.15 19.59
C ARG A 14 -0.22 9.75 18.59
N GLU A 15 0.87 10.50 18.57
CA GLU A 15 1.99 10.27 17.67
C GLU A 15 3.09 9.45 18.36
N TYR A 16 3.77 8.63 17.57
CA TYR A 16 4.86 7.75 17.98
C TYR A 16 6.01 7.84 16.97
N PRO A 17 7.27 7.62 17.41
CA PRO A 17 8.38 7.49 16.49
C PRO A 17 8.17 6.30 15.55
N ALA A 18 8.81 6.32 14.38
CA ALA A 18 8.80 5.21 13.41
C ALA A 18 9.60 4.01 13.94
N LYS A 19 9.03 3.27 14.88
CA LYS A 19 9.59 2.07 15.50
C LYS A 19 8.53 0.98 15.53
N LEU A 20 8.98 -0.27 15.71
CA LEU A 20 8.05 -1.39 15.90
C LEU A 20 7.18 -1.13 17.12
N GLN A 21 5.89 -0.99 16.90
CA GLN A 21 4.88 -0.68 17.91
C GLN A 21 3.60 -1.46 17.57
N ALA A 22 3.11 -2.28 18.51
CA ALA A 22 1.96 -3.15 18.27
C ALA A 22 0.62 -2.39 18.20
N GLY A 23 0.50 -1.29 18.93
CA GLY A 23 -0.72 -0.48 19.00
C GLY A 23 -0.52 0.75 19.88
N CYS A 24 -1.56 1.54 20.02
CA CYS A 24 -1.56 2.70 20.90
C CYS A 24 -1.46 2.28 22.37
N GLU A 25 -0.61 2.93 23.13
CA GLU A 25 -0.42 2.65 24.55
C GLU A 25 -1.59 3.16 25.42
N ASP A 26 -2.34 4.15 24.95
CA ASP A 26 -3.43 4.76 25.70
C ASP A 26 -4.78 4.09 25.44
N CYS A 27 -5.12 3.86 24.16
CA CYS A 27 -6.45 3.36 23.78
C CYS A 27 -6.41 1.99 23.08
N PHE A 28 -5.23 1.39 22.95
CA PHE A 28 -5.00 0.08 22.31
C PHE A 28 -5.46 -0.03 20.85
N ALA A 29 -5.80 1.10 20.21
CA ALA A 29 -6.22 1.15 18.81
C ALA A 29 -5.05 0.93 17.85
N PRO A 30 -5.33 0.57 16.57
CA PRO A 30 -4.33 0.43 15.54
C PRO A 30 -3.58 1.74 15.28
N LEU A 31 -2.30 1.59 14.91
CA LEU A 31 -1.47 2.70 14.45
C LEU A 31 -1.41 2.74 12.93
N GLU A 32 -1.38 3.93 12.38
CA GLU A 32 -1.16 4.19 10.97
C GLU A 32 0.21 4.85 10.77
N VAL A 33 0.84 4.56 9.64
CA VAL A 33 2.08 5.24 9.27
C VAL A 33 1.76 6.66 8.81
N ASP A 34 2.38 7.63 9.44
CA ASP A 34 2.29 9.04 9.04
C ASP A 34 3.47 9.39 8.13
N TYR A 35 3.20 10.16 7.08
CA TYR A 35 4.20 10.50 6.06
C TYR A 35 4.33 12.00 5.89
N HIS A 36 5.47 12.44 5.40
CA HIS A 36 5.69 13.80 4.92
C HIS A 36 5.05 14.00 3.54
N TYR A 37 3.71 14.06 3.48
CA TYR A 37 2.94 14.13 2.23
C TYR A 37 3.33 15.29 1.33
N ASP A 38 3.63 16.46 1.89
CA ASP A 38 4.09 17.63 1.12
C ASP A 38 5.44 17.39 0.44
N ALA A 39 6.31 16.60 1.05
CA ALA A 39 7.58 16.20 0.46
C ALA A 39 7.37 15.15 -0.65
N ILE A 40 6.48 14.18 -0.42
CA ILE A 40 6.10 13.18 -1.43
C ILE A 40 5.49 13.86 -2.66
N ALA A 41 4.57 14.81 -2.48
CA ALA A 41 3.90 15.52 -3.56
C ALA A 41 4.88 16.29 -4.49
N LYS A 42 6.06 16.64 -4.00
CA LYS A 42 7.08 17.32 -4.81
C LYS A 42 7.85 16.38 -5.73
N VAL A 43 7.89 15.08 -5.43
CA VAL A 43 8.70 14.10 -6.17
C VAL A 43 7.88 13.03 -6.86
N LEU A 44 6.64 12.81 -6.43
CA LEU A 44 5.78 11.76 -6.95
C LEU A 44 4.66 12.36 -7.80
N THR A 45 4.73 12.15 -9.10
CA THR A 45 3.70 12.54 -10.07
C THR A 45 3.16 11.30 -10.79
N ARG A 46 2.12 11.45 -11.59
CA ARG A 46 1.59 10.35 -12.42
C ARG A 46 2.64 9.81 -13.39
N GLU A 47 3.44 10.70 -13.94
CA GLU A 47 4.51 10.38 -14.91
C GLU A 47 5.62 9.56 -14.25
N SER A 48 5.87 9.75 -12.94
CA SER A 48 6.85 8.97 -12.18
C SER A 48 6.60 7.45 -12.24
N PHE A 49 5.37 7.02 -12.49
CA PHE A 49 5.02 5.60 -12.54
C PHE A 49 5.24 4.92 -13.89
N VAL A 50 5.42 5.69 -14.98
CA VAL A 50 5.41 5.16 -16.35
C VAL A 50 6.50 4.10 -16.58
N ASN A 51 7.70 4.35 -16.04
CA ASN A 51 8.87 3.48 -16.25
C ASN A 51 9.18 2.60 -15.03
N ARG A 52 8.29 2.53 -14.04
CA ARG A 52 8.51 1.72 -12.83
C ARG A 52 7.97 0.30 -13.00
N PRO A 53 8.60 -0.69 -12.34
CA PRO A 53 8.12 -2.07 -12.37
C PRO A 53 6.65 -2.17 -11.94
N ASN A 54 5.91 -3.11 -12.53
CA ASN A 54 4.53 -3.36 -12.16
C ASN A 54 4.46 -4.23 -10.89
N SER A 55 4.87 -3.65 -9.76
CA SER A 55 4.83 -4.28 -8.44
C SER A 55 4.50 -3.24 -7.37
N ILE A 56 4.36 -3.65 -6.10
CA ILE A 56 4.15 -2.73 -4.97
C ILE A 56 5.27 -1.68 -4.90
N TRP A 57 6.50 -2.03 -5.28
CA TRP A 57 7.69 -1.18 -5.20
C TRP A 57 7.67 0.03 -6.14
N ARG A 58 6.72 0.06 -7.09
CA ARG A 58 6.49 1.26 -7.90
C ARG A 58 6.02 2.47 -7.09
N TYR A 59 5.49 2.23 -5.88
CA TYR A 59 4.97 3.23 -4.95
C TYR A 59 5.91 3.47 -3.77
N ARG A 60 7.21 3.33 -3.98
CA ARG A 60 8.24 3.31 -2.95
C ARG A 60 8.16 4.47 -1.95
N GLU A 61 7.82 5.67 -2.41
CA GLU A 61 7.69 6.86 -1.59
C GLU A 61 6.55 6.78 -0.57
N LEU A 62 5.59 5.88 -0.81
CA LEU A 62 4.43 5.63 0.04
C LEU A 62 4.54 4.33 0.84
N LEU A 63 5.72 3.68 0.83
CA LEU A 63 5.94 2.45 1.59
C LEU A 63 6.74 2.75 2.86
N PRO A 64 6.42 2.06 3.98
CA PRO A 64 7.10 2.26 5.26
C PRO A 64 8.43 1.49 5.32
N THR A 65 9.27 1.62 4.30
CA THR A 65 10.56 0.95 4.22
C THR A 65 11.67 1.92 3.82
N GLU A 66 12.84 1.74 4.38
CA GLU A 66 14.03 2.55 4.10
C GLU A 66 14.99 1.84 3.12
N SER A 67 14.95 0.52 3.11
CA SER A 67 15.84 -0.31 2.30
C SER A 67 15.28 -0.62 0.92
N ASP A 68 16.16 -1.05 0.01
CA ASP A 68 15.75 -1.68 -1.23
C ASP A 68 15.15 -3.07 -0.96
N PRO A 69 14.16 -3.48 -1.75
CA PRO A 69 13.55 -4.79 -1.55
C PRO A 69 14.57 -5.89 -1.82
N VAL A 70 14.67 -6.83 -0.90
CA VAL A 70 15.46 -8.07 -1.06
C VAL A 70 14.58 -9.29 -1.32
N VAL A 71 13.29 -9.18 -0.97
CA VAL A 71 12.27 -10.22 -1.20
C VAL A 71 11.01 -9.58 -1.78
N GLY A 72 10.10 -10.39 -2.31
CA GLY A 72 8.81 -9.89 -2.79
C GLY A 72 8.90 -8.90 -3.96
N MET A 73 9.94 -8.95 -4.77
CA MET A 73 10.16 -8.00 -5.88
C MET A 73 9.02 -8.01 -6.90
N GLY A 74 8.36 -9.15 -7.09
CA GLY A 74 7.20 -9.32 -7.97
C GLY A 74 5.84 -9.12 -7.29
N THR A 75 5.81 -8.78 -6.01
CA THR A 75 4.57 -8.64 -5.25
C THR A 75 3.76 -7.42 -5.72
N GLY A 76 2.46 -7.58 -5.78
CA GLY A 76 1.56 -6.55 -6.30
C GLY A 76 1.37 -6.67 -7.81
N GLY A 77 1.05 -5.58 -8.48
CA GLY A 77 0.82 -5.58 -9.93
C GLY A 77 -0.34 -6.47 -10.40
N THR A 78 -1.25 -6.84 -9.49
CA THR A 78 -2.38 -7.71 -9.78
C THR A 78 -3.33 -7.09 -10.80
N PRO A 79 -4.01 -7.91 -11.64
CA PRO A 79 -4.83 -7.38 -12.72
C PRO A 79 -6.09 -6.68 -12.23
N LEU A 80 -6.50 -5.65 -12.97
CA LEU A 80 -7.81 -5.05 -12.87
C LEU A 80 -8.69 -5.65 -13.97
N VAL A 81 -9.66 -6.47 -13.58
CA VAL A 81 -10.50 -7.26 -14.49
C VAL A 81 -11.89 -6.65 -14.58
N ARG A 82 -12.37 -6.41 -15.78
CA ARG A 82 -13.76 -6.00 -15.99
C ARG A 82 -14.71 -7.18 -15.75
N ALA A 83 -15.73 -6.97 -14.94
CA ALA A 83 -16.66 -8.01 -14.50
C ALA A 83 -18.02 -7.88 -15.20
N ASP A 84 -18.06 -7.98 -16.53
CA ASP A 84 -19.27 -7.71 -17.34
C ASP A 84 -20.48 -8.57 -16.95
N ARG A 85 -20.27 -9.86 -16.67
CA ARG A 85 -21.36 -10.77 -16.29
C ARG A 85 -21.98 -10.39 -14.94
N LEU A 86 -21.13 -10.10 -13.96
CA LEU A 86 -21.56 -9.68 -12.63
C LEU A 86 -22.18 -8.28 -12.70
N GLY A 87 -21.56 -7.37 -13.44
CA GLY A 87 -22.07 -6.02 -13.68
C GLY A 87 -23.49 -6.03 -14.22
N ARG A 88 -23.75 -6.81 -15.28
CA ARG A 88 -25.13 -6.94 -15.84
C ARG A 88 -26.14 -7.45 -14.81
N LYS A 89 -25.76 -8.42 -13.96
CA LYS A 89 -26.66 -8.94 -12.91
C LYS A 89 -26.98 -7.91 -11.83
N LEU A 90 -26.06 -6.99 -11.56
CA LEU A 90 -26.17 -5.97 -10.51
C LEU A 90 -26.62 -4.60 -11.04
N GLY A 91 -26.82 -4.45 -12.35
CA GLY A 91 -27.13 -3.16 -12.96
C GLY A 91 -25.96 -2.16 -12.93
N LEU A 92 -24.72 -2.65 -12.94
CA LEU A 92 -23.49 -1.85 -12.87
C LEU A 92 -22.73 -1.96 -14.20
N ASP A 93 -22.74 -0.90 -15.01
CA ASP A 93 -22.11 -0.90 -16.34
C ASP A 93 -20.58 -0.91 -16.30
N ASN A 94 -19.99 -0.38 -15.24
CA ASN A 94 -18.53 -0.21 -15.09
C ASN A 94 -18.02 -0.89 -13.81
N LEU A 95 -18.29 -2.18 -13.65
CA LEU A 95 -17.77 -2.96 -12.53
C LEU A 95 -16.41 -3.56 -12.87
N TYR A 96 -15.41 -3.23 -12.06
CA TYR A 96 -14.07 -3.79 -12.13
C TYR A 96 -13.69 -4.46 -10.82
N LEU A 97 -12.95 -5.55 -10.92
CA LEU A 97 -12.40 -6.29 -9.79
C LEU A 97 -10.87 -6.21 -9.81
N LYS A 98 -10.30 -5.71 -8.73
CA LYS A 98 -8.86 -5.83 -8.47
C LYS A 98 -8.59 -7.24 -7.97
N ASN A 99 -8.07 -8.11 -8.84
CA ASN A 99 -7.93 -9.53 -8.53
C ASN A 99 -6.64 -9.82 -7.75
N ASP A 100 -6.73 -9.76 -6.43
CA ASP A 100 -5.61 -10.07 -5.54
C ASP A 100 -5.42 -11.57 -5.26
N SER A 101 -6.30 -12.44 -5.78
CA SER A 101 -6.13 -13.90 -5.66
C SER A 101 -4.96 -14.45 -6.49
N VAL A 102 -4.35 -13.63 -7.33
CA VAL A 102 -3.16 -13.98 -8.13
C VAL A 102 -1.92 -13.19 -7.69
N SER A 103 -1.93 -12.62 -6.50
CA SER A 103 -0.77 -11.92 -5.95
C SER A 103 0.41 -12.89 -5.79
N PHE A 104 1.59 -12.48 -6.20
CA PHE A 104 2.80 -13.28 -6.09
C PHE A 104 3.51 -13.00 -4.74
N PRO A 105 4.11 -14.01 -4.08
CA PRO A 105 4.26 -15.42 -4.50
C PRO A 105 3.20 -16.38 -3.96
N THR A 106 2.39 -16.01 -2.94
CA THR A 106 1.55 -16.96 -2.21
C THR A 106 0.08 -16.94 -2.63
N LEU A 107 -0.27 -16.17 -3.64
CA LEU A 107 -1.64 -15.93 -4.11
C LEU A 107 -2.53 -15.25 -3.04
N SER A 108 -1.92 -14.47 -2.17
CA SER A 108 -2.58 -13.75 -1.09
C SER A 108 -2.25 -12.25 -1.14
N PHE A 109 -3.22 -11.40 -0.83
CA PHE A 109 -2.99 -9.96 -0.65
C PHE A 109 -2.00 -9.65 0.48
N LYS A 110 -1.81 -10.57 1.42
CA LYS A 110 -0.86 -10.45 2.54
C LYS A 110 0.59 -10.34 2.07
N ASP A 111 0.89 -10.86 0.89
CA ASP A 111 2.22 -10.72 0.28
C ASP A 111 2.69 -9.26 0.22
N ARG A 112 1.75 -8.30 0.08
CA ARG A 112 2.07 -6.86 0.06
C ARG A 112 2.66 -6.38 1.38
N VAL A 113 2.18 -6.88 2.50
CA VAL A 113 2.64 -6.49 3.84
C VAL A 113 3.91 -7.25 4.21
N THR A 114 3.95 -8.55 3.92
CA THR A 114 5.08 -9.40 4.30
C THR A 114 6.33 -9.19 3.43
N SER A 115 6.21 -8.47 2.31
CA SER A 115 7.34 -8.12 1.44
C SER A 115 8.06 -6.83 1.89
N MET A 116 7.49 -6.09 2.81
CA MET A 116 8.04 -4.87 3.40
C MET A 116 8.70 -5.17 4.74
#